data_f3ae889a6a8bd63f060f5d88cebae5e1
#
_entry.id   f3ae889a6a8bd63f060f5d88cebae5e1
#
_cell.length_a   1.000
_cell.length_b   1.000
_cell.length_c   1.000
_cell.angle_alpha   90.00
_cell.angle_beta   90.00
_cell.angle_gamma   90.00
#
_symmetry.space_group_name_H-M   'P 1'
#
loop_
_entity.id
_entity.type
_entity.pdbx_description
1 polymer ?
#
loop_
_entity_poly.entity_id
_entity_poly.type
_entity_poly.pdbx_seq_one_letter_code
_entity_poly.pdbx_strand_id
1 'polypeptide(L)'
;MKQSVPAFALLLTLAACGGASTDQAKTEEKKEAAVATGAAYVIDTATTTVQWRATHKGGFAPRFGSIKVTDGSLNVENGAVTGGSFNVNLGSLVVDPASVTEPDKKPADLEGHLKSPDFFDVAKHPQAKFVITSVAPFDSTKQKSLLAGATNLISGNLTLKDSTLNITFPAQITVGENDVTANAKFVIDRSSWGINYKTEGSPENWMISKDVEIGFSLKAAKK
;
A
#
# COMPACT_ATOMS: atom_id res chain seq x y z
N MET A 1 56.54 -10.60 36.80
CA MET A 1 55.62 -11.19 35.83
C MET A 1 54.25 -10.56 36.05
N LYS A 2 53.83 -9.62 35.16
CA LYS A 2 52.54 -8.93 35.23
C LYS A 2 51.62 -9.58 34.16
N GLN A 3 50.57 -10.25 34.59
CA GLN A 3 49.59 -10.84 33.71
C GLN A 3 48.51 -9.77 33.39
N SER A 4 48.37 -9.44 32.12
CA SER A 4 47.32 -8.58 31.61
C SER A 4 46.10 -9.41 31.25
N VAL A 5 44.96 -9.12 31.83
CA VAL A 5 43.66 -9.73 31.51
C VAL A 5 42.98 -8.85 30.44
N PRO A 6 42.57 -9.40 29.29
CA PRO A 6 41.78 -8.61 28.32
C PRO A 6 40.32 -8.52 28.78
N ALA A 7 39.81 -7.31 28.88
CA ALA A 7 38.39 -7.05 29.09
C ALA A 7 37.61 -7.33 27.81
N PHE A 8 36.75 -8.32 27.88
CA PHE A 8 35.80 -8.66 26.80
C PHE A 8 34.58 -7.73 26.92
N ALA A 9 34.50 -6.74 26.07
CA ALA A 9 33.36 -5.86 25.99
C ALA A 9 32.22 -6.60 25.28
N LEU A 10 31.20 -7.01 26.05
CA LEU A 10 29.97 -7.61 25.54
C LEU A 10 29.08 -6.50 24.99
N LEU A 11 29.03 -6.32 23.66
CA LEU A 11 28.05 -5.47 23.02
C LEU A 11 26.68 -6.15 23.12
N LEU A 12 25.84 -5.66 24.02
CA LEU A 12 24.40 -5.94 23.99
C LEU A 12 23.76 -5.15 22.83
N THR A 13 23.46 -5.83 21.73
CA THR A 13 22.55 -5.31 20.72
C THR A 13 21.13 -5.40 21.26
N LEU A 14 20.57 -4.27 21.70
CA LEU A 14 19.13 -4.17 21.95
C LEU A 14 18.43 -4.28 20.59
N ALA A 15 17.90 -5.45 20.28
CA ALA A 15 16.90 -5.61 19.25
C ALA A 15 15.62 -4.92 19.76
N ALA A 16 15.35 -3.71 19.28
CA ALA A 16 14.09 -3.06 19.46
C ALA A 16 13.03 -3.85 18.67
N CYS A 17 12.35 -4.78 19.31
CA CYS A 17 11.10 -5.35 18.81
C CYS A 17 10.01 -4.29 18.91
N GLY A 18 10.00 -3.32 18.00
CA GLY A 18 8.81 -2.62 17.60
C GLY A 18 7.94 -3.62 16.85
N GLY A 19 6.83 -4.05 17.47
CA GLY A 19 5.87 -4.96 16.84
C GLY A 19 5.24 -4.28 15.63
N ALA A 20 5.87 -4.37 14.45
CA ALA A 20 5.22 -4.12 13.19
C ALA A 20 4.07 -5.12 13.07
N SER A 21 2.88 -4.68 12.71
CA SER A 21 1.79 -5.59 12.40
C SER A 21 2.29 -6.56 11.31
N THR A 22 2.01 -7.84 11.47
CA THR A 22 2.55 -8.92 10.60
C THR A 22 2.15 -8.79 9.12
N ASP A 23 1.40 -7.76 8.78
CA ASP A 23 0.76 -7.51 7.49
C ASP A 23 1.17 -6.17 6.86
N GLN A 24 2.14 -5.48 7.45
CA GLN A 24 2.66 -4.22 6.92
C GLN A 24 3.53 -4.50 5.69
N ALA A 25 3.23 -3.80 4.59
CA ALA A 25 4.05 -3.85 3.39
C ALA A 25 5.49 -3.39 3.74
N LYS A 26 6.49 -4.17 3.33
CA LYS A 26 7.88 -3.77 3.49
C LYS A 26 8.10 -2.53 2.65
N THR A 27 8.58 -1.45 3.26
CA THR A 27 8.84 -0.16 2.58
C THR A 27 10.35 0.06 2.50
N GLU A 28 10.83 0.40 1.31
CA GLU A 28 12.24 0.64 0.99
C GLU A 28 12.36 1.86 0.05
N GLU A 29 13.58 2.27 -0.24
CA GLU A 29 13.85 3.29 -1.26
C GLU A 29 13.35 2.86 -2.64
N LYS A 30 13.05 3.84 -3.51
CA LYS A 30 12.66 3.62 -4.90
C LYS A 30 13.65 2.68 -5.60
N LYS A 31 13.13 1.75 -6.41
CA LYS A 31 13.90 0.79 -7.22
C LYS A 31 13.67 1.02 -8.70
N GLU A 32 14.52 0.44 -9.53
CA GLU A 32 14.31 0.39 -10.97
C GLU A 32 13.01 -0.38 -11.30
N ALA A 33 12.27 0.11 -12.28
CA ALA A 33 11.08 -0.57 -12.77
C ALA A 33 11.46 -1.92 -13.39
N ALA A 34 10.58 -2.91 -13.25
CA ALA A 34 10.74 -4.17 -13.95
C ALA A 34 10.77 -3.94 -15.47
N VAL A 35 11.61 -4.71 -16.17
CA VAL A 35 11.56 -4.77 -17.63
C VAL A 35 10.31 -5.55 -18.03
N ALA A 36 9.28 -4.84 -18.48
CA ALA A 36 8.02 -5.42 -18.88
C ALA A 36 8.18 -6.17 -20.22
N THR A 37 8.03 -7.48 -20.20
CA THR A 37 8.13 -8.35 -21.38
C THR A 37 6.83 -9.11 -21.62
N GLY A 38 6.63 -9.63 -22.83
CA GLY A 38 5.47 -10.42 -23.19
C GLY A 38 4.24 -9.61 -23.62
N ALA A 39 3.07 -10.21 -23.55
CA ALA A 39 1.82 -9.62 -24.01
C ALA A 39 1.30 -8.57 -23.02
N ALA A 40 0.74 -7.48 -23.57
CA ALA A 40 0.13 -6.42 -22.76
C ALA A 40 -1.35 -6.74 -22.45
N TYR A 41 -1.72 -6.54 -21.20
CA TYR A 41 -3.10 -6.63 -20.68
C TYR A 41 -3.49 -5.27 -20.14
N VAL A 42 -4.58 -4.70 -20.65
CA VAL A 42 -5.08 -3.38 -20.24
C VAL A 42 -6.00 -3.54 -19.04
N ILE A 43 -5.81 -2.73 -18.02
CA ILE A 43 -6.64 -2.75 -16.82
C ILE A 43 -8.06 -2.28 -17.14
N ASP A 44 -9.05 -3.06 -16.72
CA ASP A 44 -10.45 -2.67 -16.74
C ASP A 44 -10.73 -1.67 -15.62
N THR A 45 -10.72 -0.39 -15.96
CA THR A 45 -10.93 0.70 -15.01
C THR A 45 -12.37 0.83 -14.52
N ALA A 46 -13.33 0.17 -15.19
CA ALA A 46 -14.72 0.17 -14.76
C ALA A 46 -14.94 -0.72 -13.53
N THR A 47 -14.18 -1.81 -13.43
CA THR A 47 -14.33 -2.80 -12.35
C THR A 47 -13.19 -2.76 -11.34
N THR A 48 -12.06 -2.12 -11.67
CA THR A 48 -10.90 -2.03 -10.79
C THR A 48 -11.01 -0.83 -9.85
N THR A 49 -10.91 -1.09 -8.55
CA THR A 49 -10.90 -0.05 -7.50
C THR A 49 -9.82 -0.32 -6.48
N VAL A 50 -9.28 0.75 -5.90
CA VAL A 50 -8.46 0.69 -4.70
C VAL A 50 -9.35 1.00 -3.51
N GLN A 51 -9.38 0.11 -2.53
CA GLN A 51 -10.07 0.29 -1.26
C GLN A 51 -9.07 0.77 -0.21
N TRP A 52 -9.52 1.59 0.70
CA TRP A 52 -8.74 2.06 1.83
C TRP A 52 -9.52 1.95 3.14
N ARG A 53 -8.81 1.68 4.23
CA ARG A 53 -9.37 1.67 5.58
C ARG A 53 -8.35 2.29 6.53
N ALA A 54 -8.76 3.33 7.23
CA ALA A 54 -7.98 4.00 8.26
C ALA A 54 -8.72 3.96 9.60
N THR A 55 -8.01 4.08 10.71
CA THR A 55 -8.58 4.10 12.05
C THR A 55 -7.94 5.20 12.89
N HIS A 56 -8.56 5.51 14.02
CA HIS A 56 -7.86 6.21 15.10
C HIS A 56 -6.96 5.22 15.86
N LYS A 57 -6.06 5.73 16.70
CA LYS A 57 -5.18 4.91 17.52
C LYS A 57 -5.98 3.85 18.30
N GLY A 58 -5.49 2.63 18.31
CA GLY A 58 -6.17 1.51 18.94
C GLY A 58 -7.29 0.88 18.10
N GLY A 59 -7.43 1.25 16.82
CA GLY A 59 -8.40 0.66 15.90
C GLY A 59 -9.82 1.25 15.98
N PHE A 60 -10.00 2.34 16.75
CA PHE A 60 -11.31 2.96 16.93
C PHE A 60 -11.75 3.77 15.70
N ALA A 61 -13.07 3.99 15.60
CA ALA A 61 -13.74 4.81 14.59
C ALA A 61 -13.19 4.56 13.17
N PRO A 62 -13.31 3.34 12.64
CA PRO A 62 -12.79 3.03 11.32
C PRO A 62 -13.48 3.89 10.26
N ARG A 63 -12.67 4.41 9.32
CA ARG A 63 -13.11 5.08 8.10
C ARG A 63 -12.62 4.28 6.93
N PHE A 64 -13.46 4.11 5.94
CA PHE A 64 -13.12 3.35 4.74
C PHE A 64 -13.86 3.89 3.52
N GLY A 65 -13.36 3.51 2.35
CA GLY A 65 -13.94 3.94 1.09
C GLY A 65 -13.13 3.41 -0.09
N SER A 66 -13.26 4.08 -1.23
CA SER A 66 -12.59 3.64 -2.45
C SER A 66 -12.05 4.81 -3.27
N ILE A 67 -11.14 4.48 -4.19
CA ILE A 67 -10.53 5.40 -5.14
C ILE A 67 -10.48 4.69 -6.50
N LYS A 68 -10.78 5.40 -7.59
CA LYS A 68 -10.81 4.82 -8.95
C LYS A 68 -9.41 4.74 -9.56
N VAL A 69 -9.14 3.64 -10.23
CA VAL A 69 -8.02 3.51 -11.17
C VAL A 69 -8.44 4.17 -12.48
N THR A 70 -7.55 4.96 -13.08
CA THR A 70 -7.84 5.70 -14.33
C THR A 70 -7.28 5.04 -15.56
N ASP A 71 -6.15 4.40 -15.43
CA ASP A 71 -5.46 3.71 -16.52
C ASP A 71 -4.42 2.73 -15.96
N GLY A 72 -3.94 1.86 -16.80
CA GLY A 72 -2.85 0.96 -16.46
C GLY A 72 -2.77 -0.25 -17.38
N SER A 73 -1.66 -0.95 -17.25
CA SER A 73 -1.44 -2.22 -17.94
C SER A 73 -0.54 -3.13 -17.14
N LEU A 74 -0.68 -4.43 -17.39
CA LEU A 74 0.23 -5.48 -16.95
C LEU A 74 0.85 -6.12 -18.18
N ASN A 75 2.07 -6.62 -18.04
CA ASN A 75 2.72 -7.45 -19.04
C ASN A 75 2.84 -8.88 -18.54
N VAL A 76 2.57 -9.83 -19.42
CA VAL A 76 2.58 -11.27 -19.11
C VAL A 76 3.41 -12.01 -20.12
N GLU A 77 4.34 -12.80 -19.62
CA GLU A 77 5.15 -13.73 -20.41
C GLU A 77 5.20 -15.10 -19.74
N ASN A 78 5.00 -16.15 -20.52
CA ASN A 78 5.02 -17.54 -20.03
C ASN A 78 4.09 -17.78 -18.81
N GLY A 79 2.91 -17.15 -18.79
CA GLY A 79 1.93 -17.30 -17.72
C GLY A 79 2.27 -16.56 -16.42
N ALA A 80 3.25 -15.68 -16.42
CA ALA A 80 3.65 -14.87 -15.27
C ALA A 80 3.61 -13.37 -15.59
N VAL A 81 3.18 -12.57 -14.62
CA VAL A 81 3.27 -11.11 -14.71
C VAL A 81 4.75 -10.71 -14.60
N THR A 82 5.26 -9.99 -15.59
CA THR A 82 6.65 -9.52 -15.67
C THR A 82 6.81 -8.07 -15.26
N GLY A 83 5.77 -7.25 -15.40
CA GLY A 83 5.79 -5.83 -15.07
C GLY A 83 4.44 -5.17 -15.30
N GLY A 84 4.40 -3.87 -15.14
CA GLY A 84 3.20 -3.08 -15.37
C GLY A 84 3.13 -1.86 -14.47
N SER A 85 2.10 -1.06 -14.71
CA SER A 85 1.82 0.13 -13.89
C SER A 85 0.35 0.51 -13.96
N PHE A 86 -0.11 1.28 -12.97
CA PHE A 86 -1.43 1.90 -13.00
C PHE A 86 -1.44 3.24 -12.25
N ASN A 87 -2.37 4.08 -12.64
CA ASN A 87 -2.63 5.37 -12.03
C ASN A 87 -3.97 5.37 -11.31
N VAL A 88 -4.01 6.08 -10.18
CA VAL A 88 -5.18 6.20 -9.31
C VAL A 88 -5.54 7.68 -9.20
N ASN A 89 -6.79 8.03 -9.46
CA ASN A 89 -7.28 9.40 -9.36
C ASN A 89 -7.67 9.75 -7.91
N LEU A 90 -6.82 10.46 -7.20
CA LEU A 90 -7.08 10.87 -5.82
C LEU A 90 -8.30 11.81 -5.69
N GLY A 91 -8.64 12.55 -6.76
CA GLY A 91 -9.87 13.34 -6.83
C GLY A 91 -11.15 12.51 -6.75
N SER A 92 -11.09 11.23 -7.15
CA SER A 92 -12.20 10.28 -7.09
C SER A 92 -12.38 9.60 -5.72
N LEU A 93 -11.56 9.95 -4.73
CA LEU A 93 -11.67 9.41 -3.38
C LEU A 93 -13.07 9.66 -2.83
N VAL A 94 -13.71 8.58 -2.39
CA VAL A 94 -15.01 8.60 -1.71
C VAL A 94 -14.89 7.89 -0.36
N VAL A 95 -15.68 8.37 0.59
CA VAL A 95 -15.89 7.76 1.90
C VAL A 95 -17.18 6.97 1.86
N ASP A 96 -17.15 5.71 2.27
CA ASP A 96 -18.35 4.90 2.38
C ASP A 96 -19.23 5.45 3.52
N PRO A 97 -20.49 5.80 3.24
CA PRO A 97 -21.40 6.31 4.27
C PRO A 97 -21.54 5.40 5.50
N ALA A 98 -21.42 4.09 5.33
CA ALA A 98 -21.48 3.13 6.43
C ALA A 98 -20.32 3.28 7.43
N SER A 99 -19.23 3.96 7.03
CA SER A 99 -18.07 4.23 7.89
C SER A 99 -18.22 5.47 8.76
N VAL A 100 -19.22 6.31 8.49
CA VAL A 100 -19.48 7.56 9.24
C VAL A 100 -20.74 7.37 10.07
N THR A 101 -20.54 7.05 11.35
CA THR A 101 -21.63 6.64 12.26
C THR A 101 -22.10 7.77 13.19
N GLU A 102 -21.38 8.88 13.24
CA GLU A 102 -21.76 10.04 14.07
C GLU A 102 -22.86 10.85 13.38
N PRO A 103 -23.93 11.21 14.11
CA PRO A 103 -25.13 11.85 13.52
C PRO A 103 -24.86 13.23 12.88
N ASP A 104 -23.84 13.93 13.37
CA ASP A 104 -23.46 15.28 12.94
C ASP A 104 -22.33 15.29 11.90
N LYS A 105 -21.83 14.12 11.46
CA LYS A 105 -20.77 13.99 10.46
C LYS A 105 -21.32 13.57 9.12
N LYS A 106 -20.72 14.08 8.05
CA LYS A 106 -21.06 13.71 6.67
C LYS A 106 -19.85 13.10 5.97
N PRO A 107 -20.04 12.04 5.17
CA PRO A 107 -18.95 11.49 4.34
C PRO A 107 -18.25 12.55 3.51
N ALA A 108 -18.98 13.48 2.91
CA ALA A 108 -18.44 14.55 2.07
C ALA A 108 -17.47 15.48 2.83
N ASP A 109 -17.68 15.74 4.12
CA ASP A 109 -16.78 16.58 4.91
C ASP A 109 -15.42 15.88 5.08
N LEU A 110 -15.43 14.56 5.35
CA LEU A 110 -14.22 13.77 5.44
C LEU A 110 -13.53 13.64 4.07
N GLU A 111 -14.29 13.45 2.99
CA GLU A 111 -13.73 13.44 1.62
C GLU A 111 -13.00 14.75 1.30
N GLY A 112 -13.63 15.88 1.59
CA GLY A 112 -13.01 17.20 1.41
C GLY A 112 -11.73 17.35 2.20
N HIS A 113 -11.72 16.91 3.46
CA HIS A 113 -10.53 16.95 4.31
C HIS A 113 -9.42 16.02 3.81
N LEU A 114 -9.74 14.79 3.41
CA LEU A 114 -8.74 13.87 2.84
C LEU A 114 -8.12 14.41 1.54
N LYS A 115 -8.87 15.19 0.75
CA LYS A 115 -8.38 15.84 -0.48
C LYS A 115 -7.58 17.12 -0.21
N SER A 116 -7.62 17.67 1.00
CA SER A 116 -6.95 18.92 1.39
C SER A 116 -5.43 18.75 1.56
N PRO A 117 -4.67 19.87 1.74
CA PRO A 117 -3.24 19.86 2.02
C PRO A 117 -2.82 19.07 3.26
N ASP A 118 -3.70 18.90 4.25
CA ASP A 118 -3.44 18.10 5.45
C ASP A 118 -3.17 16.61 5.13
N PHE A 119 -3.72 16.12 4.00
CA PHE A 119 -3.57 14.75 3.56
C PHE A 119 -2.97 14.66 2.16
N PHE A 120 -3.79 14.48 1.13
CA PHE A 120 -3.31 14.19 -0.23
C PHE A 120 -2.95 15.44 -1.03
N ASP A 121 -3.44 16.63 -0.66
CA ASP A 121 -3.26 17.87 -1.43
C ASP A 121 -3.59 17.68 -2.92
N VAL A 122 -4.81 17.18 -3.18
CA VAL A 122 -5.23 16.72 -4.52
C VAL A 122 -5.14 17.81 -5.57
N ALA A 123 -5.23 19.09 -5.16
CA ALA A 123 -5.06 20.22 -6.08
C ALA A 123 -3.66 20.25 -6.71
N LYS A 124 -2.62 19.82 -5.98
CA LYS A 124 -1.24 19.72 -6.47
C LYS A 124 -0.89 18.30 -6.92
N HIS A 125 -1.44 17.30 -6.26
CA HIS A 125 -1.12 15.89 -6.47
C HIS A 125 -2.40 15.10 -6.82
N PRO A 126 -2.97 15.28 -8.02
CA PRO A 126 -4.26 14.69 -8.37
C PRO A 126 -4.22 13.16 -8.54
N GLN A 127 -3.03 12.58 -8.62
CA GLN A 127 -2.85 11.16 -8.91
C GLN A 127 -1.86 10.50 -7.97
N ALA A 128 -2.10 9.22 -7.69
CA ALA A 128 -1.10 8.30 -7.19
C ALA A 128 -0.70 7.34 -8.32
N LYS A 129 0.55 6.83 -8.29
CA LYS A 129 1.07 5.91 -9.30
C LYS A 129 1.73 4.72 -8.66
N PHE A 130 1.47 3.54 -9.22
CA PHE A 130 2.17 2.31 -8.85
C PHE A 130 2.88 1.73 -10.07
N VAL A 131 4.17 1.37 -9.93
CA VAL A 131 4.99 0.76 -10.99
C VAL A 131 5.64 -0.49 -10.44
N ILE A 132 5.35 -1.65 -11.03
CA ILE A 132 5.92 -2.93 -10.61
C ILE A 132 7.44 -2.91 -10.83
N THR A 133 8.19 -3.35 -9.82
CA THR A 133 9.64 -3.51 -9.86
C THR A 133 10.06 -4.98 -9.83
N SER A 134 9.24 -5.85 -9.24
CA SER A 134 9.41 -7.31 -9.35
C SER A 134 8.14 -8.06 -8.95
N VAL A 135 8.00 -9.27 -9.45
CA VAL A 135 7.00 -10.25 -9.03
C VAL A 135 7.72 -11.56 -8.75
N ALA A 136 7.49 -12.14 -7.57
CA ALA A 136 8.10 -13.38 -7.13
C ALA A 136 7.05 -14.32 -6.53
N PRO A 137 7.28 -15.64 -6.46
CA PRO A 137 6.40 -16.56 -5.75
C PRO A 137 6.26 -16.18 -4.27
N PHE A 138 5.05 -16.32 -3.72
CA PHE A 138 4.80 -16.15 -2.30
C PHE A 138 5.03 -17.45 -1.54
N ASP A 139 5.76 -17.36 -0.43
CA ASP A 139 6.02 -18.49 0.46
C ASP A 139 5.33 -18.23 1.82
N SER A 140 4.21 -18.88 2.03
CA SER A 140 3.40 -18.75 3.26
C SER A 140 4.10 -19.28 4.52
N THR A 141 5.19 -20.02 4.38
CA THR A 141 5.99 -20.48 5.53
C THR A 141 6.91 -19.38 6.07
N LYS A 142 7.26 -18.40 5.22
CA LYS A 142 8.16 -17.27 5.56
C LYS A 142 7.44 -15.97 5.85
N GLN A 143 6.23 -15.80 5.30
CA GLN A 143 5.49 -14.55 5.39
C GLN A 143 4.01 -14.81 5.61
N LYS A 144 3.34 -13.87 6.27
CA LYS A 144 1.88 -13.85 6.41
C LYS A 144 1.25 -12.95 5.36
N SER A 145 -0.05 -13.14 5.12
CA SER A 145 -0.85 -12.31 4.24
C SER A 145 -2.22 -12.06 4.85
N LEU A 146 -2.70 -10.81 4.80
CA LEU A 146 -4.09 -10.45 5.13
C LEU A 146 -5.07 -11.08 4.14
N LEU A 147 -4.61 -11.34 2.93
CA LEU A 147 -5.40 -12.01 1.90
C LEU A 147 -5.10 -13.52 1.92
N ALA A 148 -6.14 -14.33 2.17
CA ALA A 148 -6.02 -15.77 2.00
C ALA A 148 -5.73 -16.14 0.53
N GLY A 149 -4.89 -17.14 0.31
CA GLY A 149 -4.59 -17.63 -1.04
C GLY A 149 -3.63 -16.74 -1.84
N ALA A 150 -2.81 -15.93 -1.18
CA ALA A 150 -1.73 -15.21 -1.86
C ALA A 150 -0.81 -16.19 -2.60
N THR A 151 -0.47 -15.86 -3.85
CA THR A 151 0.35 -16.68 -4.75
C THR A 151 1.69 -16.03 -5.06
N ASN A 152 1.75 -14.69 -4.97
CA ASN A 152 2.90 -13.90 -5.38
C ASN A 152 3.23 -12.82 -4.35
N LEU A 153 4.51 -12.42 -4.32
CA LEU A 153 4.97 -11.17 -3.75
C LEU A 153 5.13 -10.16 -4.88
N ILE A 154 4.45 -9.03 -4.77
CA ILE A 154 4.60 -7.90 -5.68
C ILE A 154 5.46 -6.86 -4.99
N SER A 155 6.55 -6.45 -5.62
CA SER A 155 7.28 -5.23 -5.26
C SER A 155 7.00 -4.16 -6.31
N GLY A 156 6.77 -2.93 -5.86
CA GLY A 156 6.53 -1.81 -6.78
C GLY A 156 6.76 -0.45 -6.13
N ASN A 157 7.06 0.51 -6.97
CA ASN A 157 7.22 1.90 -6.57
C ASN A 157 5.85 2.55 -6.46
N LEU A 158 5.46 2.93 -5.25
CA LEU A 158 4.27 3.71 -4.98
C LEU A 158 4.65 5.19 -4.85
N THR A 159 4.09 6.01 -5.73
CA THR A 159 4.21 7.47 -5.65
C THR A 159 2.93 8.05 -5.06
N LEU A 160 3.06 8.73 -3.93
CA LEU A 160 2.03 9.55 -3.30
C LEU A 160 2.61 10.94 -3.05
N LYS A 161 1.91 11.98 -3.45
CA LYS A 161 2.42 13.36 -3.42
C LYS A 161 3.79 13.43 -4.14
N ASP A 162 4.81 14.01 -3.52
CA ASP A 162 6.16 14.14 -4.09
C ASP A 162 7.09 12.97 -3.75
N SER A 163 6.62 11.98 -2.99
CA SER A 163 7.44 10.87 -2.49
C SER A 163 7.18 9.58 -3.27
N THR A 164 8.25 8.90 -3.65
CA THR A 164 8.19 7.56 -4.26
C THR A 164 9.00 6.59 -3.43
N LEU A 165 8.34 5.57 -2.93
CA LEU A 165 8.96 4.48 -2.16
C LEU A 165 8.58 3.14 -2.77
N ASN A 166 9.48 2.17 -2.66
CA ASN A 166 9.20 0.79 -3.05
C ASN A 166 8.47 0.07 -1.91
N ILE A 167 7.34 -0.55 -2.23
CA ILE A 167 6.60 -1.39 -1.28
C ILE A 167 6.54 -2.82 -1.78
N THR A 168 6.58 -3.78 -0.85
CA THR A 168 6.45 -5.21 -1.15
C THR A 168 5.32 -5.79 -0.32
N PHE A 169 4.38 -6.46 -0.98
CA PHE A 169 3.20 -7.06 -0.36
C PHE A 169 2.76 -8.35 -1.06
N PRO A 170 2.08 -9.27 -0.34
CA PRO A 170 1.49 -10.46 -0.92
C PRO A 170 0.26 -10.13 -1.78
N ALA A 171 0.10 -10.86 -2.88
CA ALA A 171 -1.06 -10.78 -3.75
C ALA A 171 -1.47 -12.16 -4.27
N GLN A 172 -2.75 -12.31 -4.56
CA GLN A 172 -3.25 -13.43 -5.34
C GLN A 172 -3.33 -13.01 -6.79
N ILE A 173 -2.54 -13.63 -7.66
CA ILE A 173 -2.54 -13.38 -9.09
C ILE A 173 -3.01 -14.66 -9.80
N THR A 174 -3.95 -14.48 -10.71
CA THR A 174 -4.37 -15.54 -11.65
C THR A 174 -4.22 -15.02 -13.06
N VAL A 175 -3.45 -15.74 -13.86
CA VAL A 175 -3.24 -15.44 -15.29
C VAL A 175 -4.03 -16.46 -16.11
N GLY A 176 -5.04 -15.96 -16.81
CA GLY A 176 -5.80 -16.72 -17.81
C GLY A 176 -5.23 -16.49 -19.22
N GLU A 177 -5.84 -17.10 -20.21
CA GLU A 177 -5.45 -16.95 -21.61
C GLU A 177 -5.65 -15.50 -22.11
N ASN A 178 -6.77 -14.89 -21.73
CA ASN A 178 -7.19 -13.56 -22.21
C ASN A 178 -7.36 -12.52 -21.09
N ASP A 179 -7.18 -12.89 -19.84
CA ASP A 179 -7.33 -12.00 -18.70
C ASP A 179 -6.32 -12.27 -17.58
N VAL A 180 -6.11 -11.26 -16.76
CA VAL A 180 -5.36 -11.35 -15.51
C VAL A 180 -6.22 -10.78 -14.41
N THR A 181 -6.30 -11.49 -13.29
CA THR A 181 -6.86 -10.93 -12.05
C THR A 181 -5.78 -10.85 -10.99
N ALA A 182 -5.79 -9.76 -10.23
CA ALA A 182 -4.90 -9.59 -9.08
C ALA A 182 -5.66 -8.98 -7.90
N ASN A 183 -5.60 -9.63 -6.77
CA ASN A 183 -6.17 -9.16 -5.52
C ASN A 183 -5.06 -9.01 -4.48
N ALA A 184 -5.09 -7.94 -3.70
CA ALA A 184 -4.19 -7.76 -2.58
C ALA A 184 -4.87 -7.04 -1.42
N LYS A 185 -4.31 -7.26 -0.22
CA LYS A 185 -4.69 -6.59 1.00
C LYS A 185 -3.47 -6.47 1.89
N PHE A 186 -3.08 -5.25 2.25
CA PHE A 186 -1.87 -4.96 3.00
C PHE A 186 -1.99 -3.62 3.74
N VAL A 187 -1.06 -3.33 4.63
CA VAL A 187 -1.00 -2.08 5.39
C VAL A 187 0.20 -1.26 4.94
N ILE A 188 0.03 0.06 4.84
CA ILE A 188 1.12 1.01 4.63
C ILE A 188 1.17 2.01 5.79
N ASP A 189 2.37 2.49 6.12
CA ASP A 189 2.55 3.66 6.99
C ASP A 189 2.49 4.94 6.16
N ARG A 190 1.37 5.67 6.22
CA ARG A 190 1.14 6.88 5.43
C ARG A 190 2.16 8.00 5.70
N SER A 191 2.77 7.99 6.89
CA SER A 191 3.77 9.00 7.26
C SER A 191 5.04 8.90 6.42
N SER A 192 5.35 7.73 5.86
CA SER A 192 6.46 7.54 4.94
C SER A 192 6.36 8.40 3.68
N TRP A 193 5.15 8.82 3.29
CA TRP A 193 4.91 9.75 2.18
C TRP A 193 4.60 11.17 2.63
N GLY A 194 4.95 11.54 3.87
CA GLY A 194 4.73 12.87 4.41
C GLY A 194 3.26 13.20 4.74
N ILE A 195 2.38 12.21 4.82
CA ILE A 195 0.98 12.39 5.24
C ILE A 195 0.92 12.25 6.77
N ASN A 196 1.24 13.36 7.48
CA ASN A 196 1.52 13.34 8.92
C ASN A 196 0.41 13.94 9.80
N TYR A 197 -0.72 14.36 9.21
CA TYR A 197 -1.80 14.98 9.98
C TYR A 197 -2.26 14.08 11.14
N LYS A 198 -2.17 14.59 12.36
CA LYS A 198 -2.53 13.90 13.62
C LYS A 198 -1.95 12.47 13.77
N THR A 199 -0.74 12.23 13.27
CA THR A 199 -0.01 10.98 13.54
C THR A 199 0.46 10.90 14.98
N GLU A 200 1.01 9.75 15.39
CA GLU A 200 1.64 9.57 16.70
C GLU A 200 2.69 10.64 16.95
N GLY A 201 2.65 11.25 18.16
CA GLY A 201 3.49 12.41 18.52
C GLY A 201 2.78 13.74 18.34
N SER A 202 1.58 13.81 17.78
CA SER A 202 0.73 15.01 17.84
C SER A 202 0.32 15.28 19.29
N PRO A 203 0.29 16.56 19.73
CA PRO A 203 -0.14 16.94 21.08
C PRO A 203 -1.64 16.66 21.34
N GLU A 204 -2.39 16.31 20.34
CA GLU A 204 -3.82 16.06 20.44
C GLU A 204 -4.12 14.63 20.90
N ASN A 205 -5.07 14.49 21.82
CA ASN A 205 -5.47 13.20 22.40
C ASN A 205 -6.17 12.24 21.42
N TRP A 206 -6.60 12.74 20.26
CA TRP A 206 -7.33 11.99 19.23
C TRP A 206 -6.44 11.78 18.01
N MET A 207 -5.57 10.79 18.12
CA MET A 207 -4.60 10.48 17.06
C MET A 207 -5.21 9.60 15.98
N ILE A 208 -4.91 9.94 14.72
CA ILE A 208 -5.24 9.09 13.57
C ILE A 208 -4.05 8.16 13.33
N SER A 209 -4.32 6.85 13.27
CA SER A 209 -3.28 5.86 13.00
C SER A 209 -2.48 6.23 11.74
N LYS A 210 -1.18 6.05 11.80
CA LYS A 210 -0.32 6.14 10.62
C LYS A 210 -0.55 4.96 9.67
N ASP A 211 -1.01 3.83 10.20
CA ASP A 211 -1.26 2.61 9.45
C ASP A 211 -2.59 2.71 8.71
N VAL A 212 -2.53 2.51 7.39
CA VAL A 212 -3.69 2.48 6.50
C VAL A 212 -3.72 1.14 5.76
N GLU A 213 -4.82 0.42 5.90
CA GLU A 213 -5.06 -0.79 5.14
C GLU A 213 -5.46 -0.43 3.71
N ILE A 214 -4.79 -1.04 2.74
CA ILE A 214 -5.06 -0.90 1.32
C ILE A 214 -5.49 -2.25 0.78
N GLY A 215 -6.57 -2.26 0.02
CA GLY A 215 -7.03 -3.40 -0.74
C GLY A 215 -7.21 -3.03 -2.20
N PHE A 216 -7.02 -3.96 -3.12
CA PHE A 216 -7.45 -3.81 -4.49
C PHE A 216 -7.91 -5.14 -5.09
N SER A 217 -8.85 -5.02 -6.01
CA SER A 217 -9.23 -6.09 -6.92
C SER A 217 -9.08 -5.55 -8.33
N LEU A 218 -8.15 -6.10 -9.07
CA LEU A 218 -7.77 -5.66 -10.40
C LEU A 218 -8.11 -6.74 -11.40
N LYS A 219 -8.71 -6.32 -12.52
CA LYS A 219 -8.91 -7.14 -13.70
C LYS A 219 -8.26 -6.46 -14.90
N ALA A 220 -7.54 -7.22 -15.72
CA ALA A 220 -6.95 -6.74 -16.96
C ALA A 220 -7.26 -7.71 -18.09
N ALA A 221 -7.51 -7.20 -19.29
CA ALA A 221 -7.79 -7.99 -20.49
C ALA A 221 -6.64 -7.83 -21.48
N LYS A 222 -6.35 -8.92 -22.21
CA LYS A 222 -5.34 -8.93 -23.27
C LYS A 222 -5.71 -7.94 -24.36
N LYS A 223 -4.71 -7.17 -24.78
CA LYS A 223 -4.85 -6.15 -25.83
C LYS A 223 -4.86 -6.78 -27.22
#